data_7c03640e0660d219e434bc060579ab45
#
_entry.id   7c03640e0660d219e434bc060579ab45
#
_cell.length_a   1.000
_cell.length_b   1.000
_cell.length_c   1.000
_cell.angle_alpha   90.00
_cell.angle_beta   90.00
_cell.angle_gamma   90.00
#
_symmetry.space_group_name_H-M   'P 1'
#
loop_
_entity.id
_entity.type
_entity.pdbx_description
1 polymer ?
#
loop_
_entity_poly.entity_id
_entity_poly.type
_entity_poly.pdbx_seq_one_letter_code
_entity_poly.pdbx_strand_id
1 'polypeptide(L)'
;GAVSRAEQIRSCIGALFGIAITALTMRLALGPDPAVPLLVAPMGASAVLLFAVPSGPLSQPWSILGGNLSAALIGITCRLAIPDPLLAAAVAVCLAIGAMFLLRCLHPPGGAVAVTTVLAGPVVDDLGYMFALVPIGLNSLLLLLVAIAFHNLTGHRYPSLRPARPMKGSEAGEVWQHSEAGLTLADLKAALRAEDHFVDIDLNDLASILAAAQREALRRRAGDVLCRDIMMRNVVAVPPSETLAHAWHIIETRGLRALPVTRDDGRVLGLLRPEDFVGAVGG
;
A
#
# COMPACT_ATOMS: atom_id res chain seq x y z
N GLY A 1 15.20 4.92 -2.50
CA GLY A 1 15.50 5.22 -3.89
C GLY A 1 14.75 6.46 -4.33
N ALA A 2 15.29 7.25 -5.26
CA ALA A 2 14.59 8.42 -5.78
C ALA A 2 13.38 7.96 -6.61
N VAL A 3 12.23 8.59 -6.38
CA VAL A 3 11.00 8.39 -7.15
C VAL A 3 11.27 8.72 -8.62
N SER A 4 10.76 7.92 -9.56
CA SER A 4 10.99 8.14 -11.00
C SER A 4 10.44 9.50 -11.44
N ARG A 5 11.08 10.13 -12.46
CA ARG A 5 10.61 11.41 -12.99
C ARG A 5 9.17 11.35 -13.51
N ALA A 6 8.79 10.23 -14.11
CA ALA A 6 7.43 10.01 -14.58
C ALA A 6 6.42 10.05 -13.42
N GLU A 7 6.75 9.41 -12.30
CA GLU A 7 5.91 9.39 -11.10
C GLU A 7 5.82 10.78 -10.42
N GLN A 8 6.94 11.51 -10.38
CA GLN A 8 6.94 12.90 -9.90
C GLN A 8 6.00 13.79 -10.71
N ILE A 9 6.10 13.73 -12.05
CA ILE A 9 5.23 14.49 -12.95
C ILE A 9 3.77 14.07 -12.79
N ARG A 10 3.50 12.77 -12.72
CA ARG A 10 2.14 12.23 -12.50
C ARG A 10 1.52 12.78 -11.21
N SER A 11 2.28 12.75 -10.11
CA SER A 11 1.82 13.25 -8.81
C SER A 11 1.51 14.76 -8.86
N CYS A 12 2.36 15.56 -9.50
CA CYS A 12 2.14 17.00 -9.66
C CYS A 12 0.88 17.28 -10.50
N ILE A 13 0.71 16.57 -11.61
CA ILE A 13 -0.47 16.71 -12.49
C ILE A 13 -1.73 16.27 -11.73
N GLY A 14 -1.68 15.16 -10.98
CA GLY A 14 -2.78 14.68 -10.17
C GLY A 14 -3.21 15.71 -9.12
N ALA A 15 -2.27 16.28 -8.39
CA ALA A 15 -2.55 17.32 -7.39
C ALA A 15 -3.14 18.59 -8.04
N LEU A 16 -2.62 19.01 -9.20
CA LEU A 16 -3.17 20.14 -9.95
C LEU A 16 -4.65 19.92 -10.31
N PHE A 17 -4.95 18.79 -10.95
CA PHE A 17 -6.33 18.45 -11.33
C PHE A 17 -7.21 18.24 -10.09
N GLY A 18 -6.70 17.57 -9.05
CA GLY A 18 -7.41 17.35 -7.80
C GLY A 18 -7.90 18.64 -7.18
N ILE A 19 -7.01 19.60 -6.97
CA ILE A 19 -7.34 20.89 -6.38
C ILE A 19 -8.21 21.73 -7.33
N ALA A 20 -7.86 21.81 -8.63
CA ALA A 20 -8.59 22.64 -9.58
C ALA A 20 -10.05 22.18 -9.77
N ILE A 21 -10.27 20.86 -9.94
CA ILE A 21 -11.61 20.30 -10.10
C ILE A 21 -12.42 20.48 -8.80
N THR A 22 -11.82 20.23 -7.63
CA THR A 22 -12.48 20.45 -6.35
C THR A 22 -12.92 21.92 -6.20
N ALA A 23 -12.01 22.86 -6.42
CA ALA A 23 -12.30 24.29 -6.34
C ALA A 23 -13.39 24.72 -7.34
N LEU A 24 -13.28 24.26 -8.59
CA LEU A 24 -14.29 24.58 -9.63
C LEU A 24 -15.66 24.01 -9.26
N THR A 25 -15.73 22.77 -8.81
CA THR A 25 -16.99 22.14 -8.41
C THR A 25 -17.63 22.87 -7.25
N MET A 26 -16.84 23.25 -6.23
CA MET A 26 -17.31 24.03 -5.10
C MET A 26 -17.86 25.39 -5.56
N ARG A 27 -17.13 26.07 -6.46
CA ARG A 27 -17.58 27.37 -7.03
C ARG A 27 -18.89 27.25 -7.79
N LEU A 28 -19.07 26.19 -8.57
CA LEU A 28 -20.29 25.97 -9.34
C LEU A 28 -21.47 25.58 -8.44
N ALA A 29 -21.23 24.80 -7.38
CA ALA A 29 -22.24 24.31 -6.47
C ALA A 29 -22.73 25.38 -5.47
N LEU A 30 -21.82 26.19 -4.92
CA LEU A 30 -22.10 27.15 -3.85
C LEU A 30 -22.21 28.61 -4.35
N GLY A 31 -21.84 28.85 -5.60
CA GLY A 31 -21.79 30.20 -6.15
C GLY A 31 -20.58 31.01 -5.64
N PRO A 32 -20.54 32.33 -5.97
CA PRO A 32 -19.42 33.18 -5.63
C PRO A 32 -19.56 33.85 -4.23
N ASP A 33 -20.25 33.23 -3.28
CA ASP A 33 -20.40 33.77 -1.94
C ASP A 33 -19.04 33.82 -1.22
N PRO A 34 -18.52 35.03 -0.90
CA PRO A 34 -17.24 35.15 -0.22
C PRO A 34 -17.27 34.67 1.24
N ALA A 35 -18.45 34.43 1.81
CA ALA A 35 -18.62 33.99 3.19
C ALA A 35 -18.24 32.51 3.36
N VAL A 36 -18.30 31.71 2.29
CA VAL A 36 -17.95 30.25 2.35
C VAL A 36 -16.64 30.02 1.61
N PRO A 37 -15.59 29.56 2.30
CA PRO A 37 -14.32 29.23 1.63
C PRO A 37 -14.52 28.06 0.65
N LEU A 38 -14.37 28.34 -0.65
CA LEU A 38 -14.49 27.37 -1.72
C LEU A 38 -13.44 26.26 -1.62
N LEU A 39 -12.27 26.59 -1.08
CA LEU A 39 -11.18 25.67 -0.85
C LEU A 39 -10.54 25.97 0.49
N VAL A 40 -10.40 24.97 1.35
CA VAL A 40 -9.74 25.12 2.64
C VAL A 40 -8.27 24.71 2.54
N ALA A 41 -7.39 25.51 3.14
CA ALA A 41 -5.93 25.33 3.04
C ALA A 41 -5.43 23.91 3.35
N PRO A 42 -5.95 23.17 4.36
CA PRO A 42 -5.56 21.80 4.63
C PRO A 42 -5.73 20.81 3.46
N MET A 43 -6.57 21.12 2.48
CA MET A 43 -6.75 20.26 1.28
C MET A 43 -5.48 20.18 0.43
N GLY A 44 -4.60 21.19 0.49
CA GLY A 44 -3.28 21.11 -0.13
C GLY A 44 -2.43 19.97 0.43
N ALA A 45 -2.40 19.83 1.76
CA ALA A 45 -1.69 18.72 2.41
C ALA A 45 -2.36 17.36 2.13
N SER A 46 -3.70 17.30 2.11
CA SER A 46 -4.44 16.11 1.69
C SER A 46 -4.13 15.70 0.24
N ALA A 47 -3.98 16.68 -0.67
CA ALA A 47 -3.60 16.43 -2.06
C ALA A 47 -2.19 15.83 -2.17
N VAL A 48 -1.22 16.30 -1.38
CA VAL A 48 0.12 15.69 -1.34
C VAL A 48 0.03 14.22 -0.96
N LEU A 49 -0.68 13.88 0.10
CA LEU A 49 -0.85 12.48 0.51
C LEU A 49 -1.57 11.66 -0.55
N LEU A 50 -2.66 12.19 -1.12
CA LEU A 50 -3.46 11.48 -2.13
C LEU A 50 -2.70 11.22 -3.42
N PHE A 51 -1.89 12.16 -3.91
CA PHE A 51 -1.28 12.04 -5.24
C PHE A 51 0.20 11.65 -5.23
N ALA A 52 0.93 11.94 -4.14
CA ALA A 52 2.35 11.58 -4.04
C ALA A 52 2.61 10.33 -3.18
N VAL A 53 1.72 10.00 -2.22
CA VAL A 53 1.88 8.85 -1.31
C VAL A 53 0.54 8.07 -1.17
N PRO A 54 -0.07 7.63 -2.28
CA PRO A 54 -1.42 7.03 -2.25
C PRO A 54 -1.50 5.66 -1.57
N SER A 55 -0.40 4.93 -1.48
CA SER A 55 -0.36 3.59 -0.88
C SER A 55 -0.40 3.60 0.65
N GLY A 56 0.02 4.70 1.29
CA GLY A 56 0.10 4.80 2.75
C GLY A 56 -1.26 4.70 3.44
N PRO A 57 -1.31 4.14 4.67
CA PRO A 57 -2.54 4.10 5.48
C PRO A 57 -3.17 5.47 5.73
N LEU A 58 -2.35 6.51 5.85
CA LEU A 58 -2.81 7.89 6.10
C LEU A 58 -3.53 8.53 4.90
N SER A 59 -3.36 7.96 3.72
CA SER A 59 -3.94 8.41 2.45
C SER A 59 -5.22 7.64 2.07
N GLN A 60 -5.67 6.68 2.89
CA GLN A 60 -6.85 5.88 2.57
C GLN A 60 -8.16 6.66 2.77
N PRO A 61 -9.25 6.29 2.06
CA PRO A 61 -10.52 7.03 2.08
C PRO A 61 -11.05 7.31 3.48
N TRP A 62 -11.00 6.33 4.38
CA TRP A 62 -11.45 6.51 5.76
C TRP A 62 -10.59 7.49 6.55
N SER A 63 -9.27 7.44 6.36
CA SER A 63 -8.35 8.38 7.00
C SER A 63 -8.65 9.81 6.59
N ILE A 64 -8.89 10.05 5.30
CA ILE A 64 -9.17 11.39 4.76
C ILE A 64 -10.52 11.91 5.24
N LEU A 65 -11.60 11.17 5.02
CA LEU A 65 -12.94 11.63 5.37
C LEU A 65 -13.14 11.67 6.88
N GLY A 66 -12.83 10.58 7.57
CA GLY A 66 -12.98 10.47 9.03
C GLY A 66 -12.06 11.45 9.78
N GLY A 67 -10.81 11.56 9.33
CA GLY A 67 -9.83 12.47 9.94
C GLY A 67 -10.21 13.92 9.79
N ASN A 68 -10.54 14.37 8.58
CA ASN A 68 -10.92 15.77 8.34
C ASN A 68 -12.26 16.12 9.01
N LEU A 69 -13.27 15.25 8.95
CA LEU A 69 -14.57 15.51 9.57
C LEU A 69 -14.48 15.53 11.10
N SER A 70 -13.81 14.56 11.72
CA SER A 70 -13.66 14.54 13.17
C SER A 70 -12.87 15.76 13.68
N ALA A 71 -11.81 16.14 12.96
CA ALA A 71 -11.02 17.32 13.27
C ALA A 71 -11.83 18.63 13.14
N ALA A 72 -12.66 18.76 12.10
CA ALA A 72 -13.54 19.91 11.92
C ALA A 72 -14.58 20.02 13.04
N LEU A 73 -15.27 18.91 13.36
CA LEU A 73 -16.26 18.89 14.44
C LEU A 73 -15.65 19.27 15.79
N ILE A 74 -14.47 18.73 16.11
CA ILE A 74 -13.75 19.08 17.34
C ILE A 74 -13.30 20.54 17.32
N GLY A 75 -12.77 21.03 16.19
CA GLY A 75 -12.36 22.41 16.03
C GLY A 75 -13.51 23.40 16.27
N ILE A 76 -14.70 23.13 15.69
CA ILE A 76 -15.92 23.93 15.91
C ILE A 76 -16.30 23.91 17.40
N THR A 77 -16.32 22.73 18.01
CA THR A 77 -16.69 22.60 19.42
C THR A 77 -15.73 23.39 20.32
N CYS A 78 -14.40 23.30 20.07
CA CYS A 78 -13.41 24.06 20.81
C CYS A 78 -13.56 25.57 20.58
N ARG A 79 -13.84 26.02 19.35
CA ARG A 79 -14.11 27.40 19.01
C ARG A 79 -15.28 27.97 19.81
N LEU A 80 -16.37 27.21 19.91
CA LEU A 80 -17.58 27.66 20.63
C LEU A 80 -17.42 27.61 22.15
N ALA A 81 -16.58 26.68 22.66
CA ALA A 81 -16.45 26.47 24.11
C ALA A 81 -15.31 27.27 24.77
N ILE A 82 -14.27 27.63 24.02
CA ILE A 82 -13.05 28.25 24.56
C ILE A 82 -12.88 29.64 23.97
N PRO A 83 -13.00 30.70 24.77
CA PRO A 83 -12.94 32.11 24.31
C PRO A 83 -11.59 32.48 23.68
N ASP A 84 -10.48 31.97 24.24
CA ASP A 84 -9.15 32.26 23.68
C ASP A 84 -8.87 31.41 22.47
N PRO A 85 -8.66 31.97 21.28
CA PRO A 85 -8.51 31.23 20.04
C PRO A 85 -7.21 30.42 19.98
N LEU A 86 -6.13 30.82 20.66
CA LEU A 86 -4.87 30.11 20.67
C LEU A 86 -4.98 28.84 21.52
N LEU A 87 -5.59 28.97 22.69
CA LEU A 87 -5.88 27.85 23.57
C LEU A 87 -6.88 26.90 22.89
N ALA A 88 -7.94 27.41 22.28
CA ALA A 88 -8.92 26.64 21.53
C ALA A 88 -8.25 25.81 20.41
N ALA A 89 -7.33 26.41 19.65
CA ALA A 89 -6.61 25.71 18.59
C ALA A 89 -5.70 24.61 19.14
N ALA A 90 -4.97 24.86 20.21
CA ALA A 90 -4.10 23.86 20.85
C ALA A 90 -4.90 22.66 21.38
N VAL A 91 -6.01 22.92 22.07
CA VAL A 91 -6.93 21.90 22.58
C VAL A 91 -7.58 21.13 21.43
N ALA A 92 -8.01 21.83 20.37
CA ALA A 92 -8.63 21.21 19.21
C ALA A 92 -7.69 20.23 18.50
N VAL A 93 -6.41 20.57 18.30
CA VAL A 93 -5.42 19.67 17.70
C VAL A 93 -5.20 18.44 18.59
N CYS A 94 -5.03 18.64 19.89
CA CYS A 94 -4.84 17.55 20.85
C CYS A 94 -6.01 16.55 20.79
N LEU A 95 -7.24 17.05 20.89
CA LEU A 95 -8.45 16.22 20.86
C LEU A 95 -8.67 15.58 19.47
N ALA A 96 -8.38 16.30 18.39
CA ALA A 96 -8.48 15.76 17.04
C ALA A 96 -7.54 14.57 16.81
N ILE A 97 -6.29 14.67 17.28
CA ILE A 97 -5.33 13.55 17.21
C ILE A 97 -5.86 12.36 18.01
N GLY A 98 -6.32 12.58 19.24
CA GLY A 98 -6.90 11.54 20.08
C GLY A 98 -8.10 10.84 19.42
N ALA A 99 -9.03 11.64 18.86
CA ALA A 99 -10.19 11.11 18.15
C ALA A 99 -9.79 10.32 16.89
N MET A 100 -8.84 10.81 16.11
CA MET A 100 -8.36 10.10 14.92
C MET A 100 -7.71 8.75 15.27
N PHE A 101 -7.00 8.63 16.39
CA PHE A 101 -6.48 7.35 16.86
C PHE A 101 -7.61 6.40 17.28
N LEU A 102 -8.58 6.89 18.05
CA LEU A 102 -9.73 6.08 18.51
C LEU A 102 -10.57 5.57 17.32
N LEU A 103 -10.81 6.42 16.32
CA LEU A 103 -11.58 6.11 15.13
C LEU A 103 -10.77 5.39 14.04
N ARG A 104 -9.47 5.20 14.25
CA ARG A 104 -8.54 4.59 13.27
C ARG A 104 -8.58 5.32 11.92
N CYS A 105 -8.64 6.64 11.95
CA CYS A 105 -8.68 7.49 10.76
C CYS A 105 -7.58 8.58 10.82
N LEU A 106 -6.39 8.22 11.28
CA LEU A 106 -5.29 9.17 11.38
C LEU A 106 -4.99 9.77 10.00
N HIS A 107 -5.09 11.10 9.93
CA HIS A 107 -4.85 11.89 8.73
C HIS A 107 -4.16 13.21 9.13
N PRO A 108 -2.85 13.36 8.92
CA PRO A 108 -2.10 14.51 9.39
C PRO A 108 -2.68 15.88 8.99
N PRO A 109 -3.23 16.07 7.77
CA PRO A 109 -3.92 17.30 7.40
C PRO A 109 -5.12 17.65 8.31
N GLY A 110 -5.72 16.65 8.98
CA GLY A 110 -6.80 16.87 9.97
C GLY A 110 -6.37 17.78 11.12
N GLY A 111 -5.11 17.74 11.54
CA GLY A 111 -4.58 18.69 12.52
C GLY A 111 -4.67 20.14 12.02
N ALA A 112 -4.32 20.37 10.76
CA ALA A 112 -4.48 21.69 10.14
C ALA A 112 -5.95 22.07 9.93
N VAL A 113 -6.84 21.09 9.68
CA VAL A 113 -8.31 21.33 9.65
C VAL A 113 -8.80 21.83 11.00
N ALA A 114 -8.40 21.20 12.11
CA ALA A 114 -8.78 21.64 13.45
C ALA A 114 -8.37 23.10 13.73
N VAL A 115 -7.10 23.45 13.42
CA VAL A 115 -6.60 24.83 13.55
C VAL A 115 -7.37 25.80 12.65
N THR A 116 -7.52 25.47 11.36
CA THR A 116 -8.25 26.31 10.40
C THR A 116 -9.68 26.57 10.86
N THR A 117 -10.36 25.55 11.38
CA THR A 117 -11.74 25.67 11.85
C THR A 117 -11.84 26.59 13.05
N VAL A 118 -10.91 26.52 13.99
CA VAL A 118 -10.89 27.46 15.15
C VAL A 118 -10.63 28.89 14.70
N LEU A 119 -9.67 29.09 13.76
CA LEU A 119 -9.22 30.40 13.32
C LEU A 119 -10.12 31.04 12.23
N ALA A 120 -11.02 30.28 11.62
CA ALA A 120 -11.96 30.80 10.61
C ALA A 120 -12.94 31.87 11.16
N GLY A 121 -13.02 31.99 12.48
CA GLY A 121 -13.71 33.07 13.14
C GLY A 121 -15.20 33.18 12.77
N PRO A 122 -15.65 34.35 12.28
CA PRO A 122 -17.07 34.63 12.03
C PRO A 122 -17.74 33.59 11.12
N VAL A 123 -17.03 33.05 10.13
CA VAL A 123 -17.61 32.06 9.20
C VAL A 123 -18.05 30.79 9.94
N VAL A 124 -17.26 30.36 10.93
CA VAL A 124 -17.63 29.21 11.77
C VAL A 124 -18.72 29.57 12.75
N ASP A 125 -18.70 30.78 13.29
CA ASP A 125 -19.74 31.27 14.20
C ASP A 125 -21.12 31.31 13.50
N ASP A 126 -21.16 31.71 12.22
CA ASP A 126 -22.39 31.78 11.42
C ASP A 126 -22.87 30.39 10.93
N LEU A 127 -21.96 29.54 10.43
CA LEU A 127 -22.29 28.25 9.86
C LEU A 127 -22.40 27.12 10.90
N GLY A 128 -21.78 27.31 12.06
CA GLY A 128 -21.71 26.26 13.07
C GLY A 128 -21.18 24.94 12.53
N TYR A 129 -21.82 23.85 12.90
CA TYR A 129 -21.42 22.51 12.44
C TYR A 129 -21.60 22.25 10.94
N MET A 130 -22.35 23.12 10.22
CA MET A 130 -22.42 23.04 8.76
C MET A 130 -21.07 23.30 8.11
N PHE A 131 -20.15 24.05 8.76
CA PHE A 131 -18.79 24.23 8.28
C PHE A 131 -18.02 22.92 8.15
N ALA A 132 -18.27 21.94 9.03
CA ALA A 132 -17.67 20.62 8.92
C ALA A 132 -18.17 19.85 7.68
N LEU A 133 -19.45 20.02 7.32
CA LEU A 133 -20.06 19.29 6.18
C LEU A 133 -19.74 19.97 4.85
N VAL A 134 -19.99 21.27 4.76
CA VAL A 134 -19.95 21.95 3.46
C VAL A 134 -18.53 22.32 3.03
N PRO A 135 -17.70 23.18 3.66
CA PRO A 135 -16.38 23.33 3.11
C PRO A 135 -15.49 22.10 3.38
N ILE A 136 -15.44 21.56 4.60
CA ILE A 136 -14.47 20.50 4.93
C ILE A 136 -14.85 19.14 4.31
N GLY A 137 -16.04 18.66 4.61
CA GLY A 137 -16.50 17.34 4.17
C GLY A 137 -16.61 17.25 2.65
N LEU A 138 -17.24 18.26 2.04
CA LEU A 138 -17.43 18.28 0.59
C LEU A 138 -16.10 18.42 -0.17
N ASN A 139 -15.17 19.29 0.28
CA ASN A 139 -13.83 19.37 -0.29
C ASN A 139 -13.09 18.03 -0.17
N SER A 140 -13.13 17.41 1.01
CA SER A 140 -12.48 16.12 1.24
C SER A 140 -13.05 15.01 0.34
N LEU A 141 -14.37 14.97 0.18
CA LEU A 141 -15.05 14.00 -0.68
C LEU A 141 -14.72 14.23 -2.16
N LEU A 142 -14.80 15.47 -2.63
CA LEU A 142 -14.50 15.80 -4.03
C LEU A 142 -13.05 15.48 -4.38
N LEU A 143 -12.10 15.90 -3.53
CA LEU A 143 -10.69 15.63 -3.72
C LEU A 143 -10.40 14.11 -3.75
N LEU A 144 -11.05 13.36 -2.86
CA LEU A 144 -10.94 11.90 -2.83
C LEU A 144 -11.50 11.26 -4.11
N LEU A 145 -12.67 11.68 -4.59
CA LEU A 145 -13.28 11.15 -5.81
C LEU A 145 -12.39 11.43 -7.03
N VAL A 146 -11.83 12.64 -7.14
CA VAL A 146 -10.89 12.98 -8.21
C VAL A 146 -9.63 12.12 -8.11
N ALA A 147 -9.10 11.88 -6.90
CA ALA A 147 -7.94 11.03 -6.71
C ALA A 147 -8.23 9.57 -7.12
N ILE A 148 -9.38 9.01 -6.73
CA ILE A 148 -9.81 7.68 -7.15
C ILE A 148 -9.87 7.59 -8.68
N ALA A 149 -10.53 8.54 -9.34
CA ALA A 149 -10.63 8.58 -10.80
C ALA A 149 -9.25 8.69 -11.45
N PHE A 150 -8.42 9.64 -11.01
CA PHE A 150 -7.10 9.89 -11.57
C PHE A 150 -6.17 8.67 -11.48
N HIS A 151 -6.07 8.06 -10.30
CA HIS A 151 -5.22 6.89 -10.10
C HIS A 151 -5.67 5.72 -10.97
N ASN A 152 -6.96 5.40 -10.98
CA ASN A 152 -7.46 4.26 -11.75
C ASN A 152 -7.35 4.49 -13.27
N LEU A 153 -7.50 5.72 -13.75
CA LEU A 153 -7.29 6.08 -15.15
C LEU A 153 -5.80 6.03 -15.57
N THR A 154 -4.89 6.30 -14.62
CA THR A 154 -3.44 6.27 -14.87
C THR A 154 -2.80 4.91 -14.57
N GLY A 155 -3.61 3.85 -14.40
CA GLY A 155 -3.13 2.48 -14.19
C GLY A 155 -2.69 2.14 -12.77
N HIS A 156 -2.90 3.04 -11.82
CA HIS A 156 -2.63 2.81 -10.40
C HIS A 156 -3.93 2.44 -9.69
N ARG A 157 -3.89 1.39 -8.89
CA ARG A 157 -5.08 0.96 -8.14
C ARG A 157 -5.19 1.77 -6.85
N TYR A 158 -6.23 2.59 -6.75
CA TYR A 158 -6.57 3.32 -5.55
C TYR A 158 -8.10 3.29 -5.35
N PRO A 159 -8.60 3.13 -4.13
CA PRO A 159 -7.89 2.91 -2.86
C PRO A 159 -7.19 1.56 -2.79
N SER A 160 -6.15 1.50 -1.94
CA SER A 160 -5.36 0.27 -1.69
C SER A 160 -6.15 -0.71 -0.80
N LEU A 161 -7.40 -0.99 -1.16
CA LEU A 161 -8.31 -1.90 -0.44
C LEU A 161 -7.96 -3.38 -0.71
N ARG A 162 -6.70 -3.75 -0.64
CA ARG A 162 -6.38 -5.18 -0.68
C ARG A 162 -6.29 -5.72 0.76
N PRO A 163 -7.29 -6.55 1.18
CA PRO A 163 -6.92 -7.63 2.06
C PRO A 163 -5.86 -8.43 1.31
N ALA A 164 -4.80 -8.83 2.01
CA ALA A 164 -3.76 -9.67 1.43
C ALA A 164 -4.41 -10.84 0.67
N ARG A 165 -4.60 -10.68 -0.64
CA ARG A 165 -5.00 -11.77 -1.50
C ARG A 165 -3.79 -12.68 -1.54
N PRO A 166 -3.93 -13.96 -1.20
CA PRO A 166 -2.85 -14.89 -1.49
C PRO A 166 -2.60 -14.77 -3.00
N MET A 167 -1.42 -14.27 -3.34
CA MET A 167 -1.00 -14.12 -4.74
C MET A 167 -0.89 -15.53 -5.32
N LYS A 168 -1.96 -16.01 -5.98
CA LYS A 168 -1.89 -17.19 -6.82
C LYS A 168 -1.00 -16.84 -8.02
N GLY A 169 0.17 -17.45 -8.08
CA GLY A 169 1.01 -17.46 -9.27
C GLY A 169 1.88 -16.23 -9.52
N SER A 170 2.32 -15.49 -8.50
CA SER A 170 3.33 -14.45 -8.68
C SER A 170 4.63 -14.85 -7.99
N GLU A 171 5.74 -14.45 -8.60
CA GLU A 171 7.11 -14.68 -8.13
C GLU A 171 7.35 -14.34 -6.63
N ALA A 172 6.54 -13.44 -6.06
CA ALA A 172 6.60 -13.13 -4.64
C ALA A 172 6.12 -14.29 -3.76
N GLY A 173 5.10 -15.06 -4.17
CA GLY A 173 4.64 -16.25 -3.44
C GLY A 173 5.70 -17.35 -3.38
N GLU A 174 6.45 -17.54 -4.46
CA GLU A 174 7.55 -18.51 -4.51
C GLU A 174 8.74 -18.07 -3.66
N VAL A 175 9.06 -16.76 -3.63
CA VAL A 175 10.16 -16.22 -2.80
C VAL A 175 9.87 -16.42 -1.30
N TRP A 176 8.61 -16.30 -0.86
CA TRP A 176 8.24 -16.52 0.53
C TRP A 176 8.27 -18.01 0.94
N GLN A 177 7.93 -18.92 0.03
CA GLN A 177 7.99 -20.36 0.29
C GLN A 177 9.43 -20.91 0.34
N HIS A 178 10.40 -20.17 -0.23
CA HIS A 178 11.82 -20.56 -0.31
C HIS A 178 12.75 -19.66 0.51
N SER A 179 12.21 -18.79 1.38
CA SER A 179 13.06 -18.03 2.30
C SER A 179 13.69 -18.99 3.31
N GLU A 180 15.02 -19.04 3.39
CA GLU A 180 15.76 -19.86 4.37
C GLU A 180 15.33 -19.57 5.83
N ALA A 181 14.73 -18.40 6.08
CA ALA A 181 14.21 -18.01 7.38
C ALA A 181 12.73 -18.37 7.60
N GLY A 182 12.03 -18.94 6.59
CA GLY A 182 10.62 -19.33 6.70
C GLY A 182 9.65 -18.18 7.03
N LEU A 183 10.05 -16.92 6.81
CA LEU A 183 9.23 -15.74 7.11
C LEU A 183 7.95 -15.74 6.28
N THR A 184 6.82 -15.51 6.95
CA THR A 184 5.50 -15.42 6.35
C THR A 184 4.95 -13.99 6.41
N LEU A 185 3.92 -13.70 5.62
CA LEU A 185 3.19 -12.44 5.70
C LEU A 185 2.54 -12.25 7.09
N ALA A 186 2.22 -13.34 7.78
CA ALA A 186 1.70 -13.33 9.14
C ALA A 186 2.74 -12.84 10.15
N ASP A 187 4.00 -13.27 9.99
CA ASP A 187 5.12 -12.83 10.84
C ASP A 187 5.39 -11.33 10.66
N LEU A 188 5.34 -10.85 9.40
CA LEU A 188 5.48 -9.43 9.09
C LEU A 188 4.39 -8.58 9.73
N LYS A 189 3.15 -9.07 9.68
CA LYS A 189 2.00 -8.44 10.33
C LYS A 189 2.10 -8.45 11.85
N ALA A 190 2.62 -9.53 12.42
CA ALA A 190 2.87 -9.64 13.85
C ALA A 190 3.98 -8.67 14.30
N ALA A 191 5.07 -8.58 13.54
CA ALA A 191 6.15 -7.64 13.79
C ALA A 191 5.67 -6.17 13.75
N LEU A 192 4.89 -5.79 12.72
CA LEU A 192 4.30 -4.44 12.65
C LEU A 192 3.34 -4.13 13.81
N ARG A 193 2.63 -5.15 14.35
CA ARG A 193 1.75 -4.96 15.50
C ARG A 193 2.50 -4.84 16.82
N ALA A 194 3.70 -5.36 16.90
CA ALA A 194 4.56 -5.29 18.07
C ALA A 194 5.29 -3.95 18.18
N GLU A 195 5.29 -3.13 17.12
CA GLU A 195 5.85 -1.78 17.17
C GLU A 195 4.97 -0.86 18.02
N ASP A 196 5.59 -0.14 18.94
CA ASP A 196 4.91 0.78 19.86
C ASP A 196 4.51 2.12 19.21
N HIS A 197 4.90 2.35 17.97
CA HIS A 197 4.61 3.57 17.23
C HIS A 197 3.93 3.29 15.89
N PHE A 198 3.22 4.29 15.37
CA PHE A 198 2.55 4.18 14.08
C PHE A 198 3.56 4.16 12.94
N VAL A 199 3.53 3.12 12.13
CA VAL A 199 4.36 2.98 10.92
C VAL A 199 3.46 3.17 9.70
N ASP A 200 3.71 4.25 8.94
CA ASP A 200 2.96 4.57 7.71
C ASP A 200 3.54 3.81 6.52
N ILE A 201 3.33 2.50 6.50
CA ILE A 201 3.74 1.63 5.39
C ILE A 201 2.63 0.61 5.09
N ASP A 202 2.35 0.40 3.80
CA ASP A 202 1.49 -0.71 3.39
C ASP A 202 2.20 -2.05 3.57
N LEU A 203 1.47 -3.07 4.01
CA LEU A 203 2.02 -4.40 4.28
C LEU A 203 2.62 -5.05 3.03
N ASN A 204 2.05 -4.79 1.83
CA ASN A 204 2.57 -5.32 0.57
C ASN A 204 3.86 -4.60 0.16
N ASP A 205 3.95 -3.29 0.41
CA ASP A 205 5.17 -2.51 0.15
C ASP A 205 6.31 -3.01 1.06
N LEU A 206 6.04 -3.21 2.35
CA LEU A 206 7.01 -3.79 3.28
C LEU A 206 7.44 -5.19 2.86
N ALA A 207 6.50 -6.04 2.45
CA ALA A 207 6.78 -7.38 1.94
C ALA A 207 7.67 -7.35 0.69
N SER A 208 7.37 -6.43 -0.25
CA SER A 208 8.15 -6.29 -1.49
C SER A 208 9.58 -5.80 -1.23
N ILE A 209 9.77 -4.86 -0.31
CA ILE A 209 11.08 -4.35 0.12
C ILE A 209 11.90 -5.48 0.76
N LEU A 210 11.29 -6.24 1.67
CA LEU A 210 11.96 -7.37 2.33
C LEU A 210 12.37 -8.45 1.33
N ALA A 211 11.49 -8.80 0.39
CA ALA A 211 11.80 -9.75 -0.67
C ALA A 211 12.94 -9.26 -1.59
N ALA A 212 12.97 -7.96 -1.90
CA ALA A 212 14.07 -7.38 -2.66
C ALA A 212 15.39 -7.42 -1.88
N ALA A 213 15.37 -7.08 -0.59
CA ALA A 213 16.54 -7.15 0.29
C ALA A 213 17.09 -8.58 0.42
N GLN A 214 16.21 -9.58 0.56
CA GLN A 214 16.61 -10.99 0.60
C GLN A 214 17.27 -11.44 -0.72
N ARG A 215 16.69 -11.08 -1.88
CA ARG A 215 17.31 -11.37 -3.18
C ARG A 215 18.71 -10.75 -3.31
N GLU A 216 18.88 -9.52 -2.86
CA GLU A 216 20.17 -8.84 -2.92
C GLU A 216 21.19 -9.46 -1.95
N ALA A 217 20.76 -9.84 -0.75
CA ALA A 217 21.58 -10.58 0.20
C ALA A 217 22.03 -11.93 -0.37
N LEU A 218 21.13 -12.65 -1.04
CA LEU A 218 21.43 -13.93 -1.71
C LEU A 218 22.45 -13.73 -2.85
N ARG A 219 22.24 -12.71 -3.72
CA ARG A 219 23.18 -12.38 -4.79
C ARG A 219 24.59 -12.10 -4.23
N ARG A 220 24.65 -11.31 -3.16
CA ARG A 220 25.96 -10.98 -2.52
C ARG A 220 26.64 -12.20 -1.91
N ARG A 221 25.86 -13.11 -1.29
CA ARG A 221 26.40 -14.34 -0.71
C ARG A 221 26.76 -15.38 -1.78
N ALA A 222 25.98 -15.46 -2.86
CA ALA A 222 26.19 -16.43 -3.94
C ALA A 222 27.20 -15.96 -5.00
N GLY A 223 27.63 -14.70 -4.98
CA GLY A 223 28.48 -14.12 -6.03
C GLY A 223 29.80 -14.86 -6.27
N ASP A 224 30.35 -15.49 -5.24
CA ASP A 224 31.61 -16.23 -5.29
C ASP A 224 31.42 -17.75 -5.25
N VAL A 225 30.16 -18.26 -5.10
CA VAL A 225 29.85 -19.68 -5.03
C VAL A 225 29.62 -20.21 -6.44
N LEU A 226 30.43 -21.16 -6.84
CA LEU A 226 30.28 -21.81 -8.15
C LEU A 226 29.25 -22.96 -8.07
N CYS A 227 28.55 -23.23 -9.18
CA CYS A 227 27.61 -24.34 -9.24
C CYS A 227 28.23 -25.67 -8.79
N ARG A 228 29.50 -25.90 -9.07
CA ARG A 228 30.26 -27.10 -8.64
C ARG A 228 30.39 -27.24 -7.11
N ASP A 229 30.24 -26.12 -6.35
CA ASP A 229 30.42 -26.10 -4.90
C ASP A 229 29.13 -26.52 -4.18
N ILE A 230 27.97 -26.34 -4.84
CA ILE A 230 26.64 -26.65 -4.29
C ILE A 230 25.90 -27.79 -5.03
N MET A 231 26.41 -28.22 -6.21
CA MET A 231 25.76 -29.29 -6.97
C MET A 231 25.81 -30.62 -6.24
N MET A 232 24.76 -31.41 -6.35
CA MET A 232 24.79 -32.83 -5.96
C MET A 232 25.75 -33.60 -6.89
N ARG A 233 26.74 -34.28 -6.32
CA ARG A 233 27.74 -35.00 -7.09
C ARG A 233 27.29 -36.40 -7.50
N ASN A 234 26.41 -37.04 -6.71
CA ASN A 234 25.84 -38.35 -6.98
C ASN A 234 24.45 -38.15 -7.62
N VAL A 235 24.44 -37.66 -8.85
CA VAL A 235 23.21 -37.47 -9.60
C VAL A 235 22.73 -38.82 -10.11
N VAL A 236 21.51 -39.20 -9.74
CA VAL A 236 20.82 -40.35 -10.32
C VAL A 236 20.22 -39.88 -11.64
N ALA A 237 20.51 -40.62 -12.70
CA ALA A 237 19.98 -40.37 -14.04
C ALA A 237 19.48 -41.67 -14.66
N VAL A 238 18.61 -41.57 -15.65
CA VAL A 238 18.09 -42.71 -16.40
C VAL A 238 18.35 -42.54 -17.89
N PRO A 239 18.54 -43.64 -18.65
CA PRO A 239 18.64 -43.57 -20.10
C PRO A 239 17.26 -43.27 -20.72
N PRO A 240 17.19 -42.77 -21.97
CA PRO A 240 15.93 -42.48 -22.65
C PRO A 240 15.09 -43.72 -22.97
N SER A 241 15.70 -44.89 -22.90
CA SER A 241 15.04 -46.22 -23.06
C SER A 241 14.39 -46.74 -21.77
N GLU A 242 14.55 -46.03 -20.65
CA GLU A 242 13.98 -46.47 -19.37
C GLU A 242 12.46 -46.32 -19.37
N THR A 243 11.78 -47.18 -18.60
CA THR A 243 10.33 -47.15 -18.47
C THR A 243 9.88 -46.04 -17.53
N LEU A 244 8.74 -45.42 -17.82
CA LEU A 244 8.15 -44.38 -16.93
C LEU A 244 7.86 -44.93 -15.53
N ALA A 245 7.44 -46.20 -15.42
CA ALA A 245 7.16 -46.84 -14.13
C ALA A 245 8.42 -46.93 -13.24
N HIS A 246 9.56 -47.30 -13.82
CA HIS A 246 10.82 -47.38 -13.09
C HIS A 246 11.36 -45.97 -12.77
N ALA A 247 11.26 -45.05 -13.70
CA ALA A 247 11.62 -43.65 -13.45
C ALA A 247 10.79 -43.02 -12.31
N TRP A 248 9.48 -43.28 -12.26
CA TRP A 248 8.61 -42.87 -11.16
C TRP A 248 9.05 -43.48 -9.82
N HIS A 249 9.31 -44.78 -9.80
CA HIS A 249 9.77 -45.47 -8.60
C HIS A 249 11.07 -44.88 -8.04
N ILE A 250 11.99 -44.47 -8.91
CA ILE A 250 13.22 -43.78 -8.50
C ILE A 250 12.91 -42.40 -7.89
N ILE A 251 12.03 -41.61 -8.52
CA ILE A 251 11.62 -40.31 -8.03
C ILE A 251 10.99 -40.42 -6.63
N GLU A 252 10.04 -41.35 -6.48
CA GLU A 252 9.31 -41.56 -5.23
C GLU A 252 10.19 -42.08 -4.10
N THR A 253 10.98 -43.15 -4.34
CA THR A 253 11.81 -43.74 -3.30
C THR A 253 12.96 -42.87 -2.86
N ARG A 254 13.49 -42.02 -3.73
CA ARG A 254 14.61 -41.11 -3.42
C ARG A 254 14.16 -39.66 -3.13
N GLY A 255 12.87 -39.38 -3.19
CA GLY A 255 12.31 -38.03 -2.93
C GLY A 255 12.86 -36.96 -3.89
N LEU A 256 13.09 -37.35 -5.17
CA LEU A 256 13.70 -36.46 -6.16
C LEU A 256 12.66 -35.47 -6.68
N ARG A 257 13.07 -34.22 -6.86
CA ARG A 257 12.25 -33.18 -7.50
C ARG A 257 12.36 -33.20 -9.03
N ALA A 258 13.43 -33.78 -9.55
CA ALA A 258 13.64 -33.97 -10.97
C ALA A 258 14.62 -35.15 -11.18
N LEU A 259 14.42 -35.91 -12.25
CA LEU A 259 15.26 -37.01 -12.65
C LEU A 259 15.83 -36.74 -14.05
N PRO A 260 17.15 -36.53 -14.19
CA PRO A 260 17.77 -36.31 -15.48
C PRO A 260 17.68 -37.58 -16.39
N VAL A 261 17.38 -37.33 -17.66
CA VAL A 261 17.48 -38.33 -18.73
C VAL A 261 18.77 -38.06 -19.47
N THR A 262 19.68 -39.04 -19.44
CA THR A 262 21.02 -38.89 -20.03
C THR A 262 21.28 -39.96 -21.07
N ARG A 263 22.04 -39.60 -22.11
CA ARG A 263 22.60 -40.55 -23.08
C ARG A 263 23.82 -41.26 -22.48
N ASP A 264 24.26 -42.34 -23.10
CA ASP A 264 25.42 -43.13 -22.66
C ASP A 264 26.73 -42.34 -22.63
N ASP A 265 26.84 -41.27 -23.38
CA ASP A 265 27.94 -40.30 -23.38
C ASP A 265 27.88 -39.28 -22.21
N GLY A 266 26.90 -39.41 -21.32
CA GLY A 266 26.68 -38.52 -20.17
C GLY A 266 25.94 -37.20 -20.50
N ARG A 267 25.55 -36.97 -21.76
CA ARG A 267 24.85 -35.79 -22.17
C ARG A 267 23.40 -35.81 -21.68
N VAL A 268 22.98 -34.75 -20.97
CA VAL A 268 21.59 -34.55 -20.51
C VAL A 268 20.71 -34.27 -21.74
N LEU A 269 19.66 -35.06 -21.93
CA LEU A 269 18.65 -34.90 -22.97
C LEU A 269 17.42 -34.15 -22.48
N GLY A 270 17.09 -34.28 -21.18
CA GLY A 270 15.94 -33.65 -20.56
C GLY A 270 15.86 -33.97 -19.08
N LEU A 271 14.79 -33.50 -18.45
CA LEU A 271 14.47 -33.73 -17.03
C LEU A 271 13.04 -34.28 -16.95
N LEU A 272 12.82 -35.30 -16.13
CA LEU A 272 11.49 -35.77 -15.72
C LEU A 272 11.17 -35.21 -14.36
N ARG A 273 10.01 -34.57 -14.20
CA ARG A 273 9.49 -34.04 -12.94
C ARG A 273 8.22 -34.80 -12.56
N PRO A 274 7.82 -34.83 -11.29
CA PRO A 274 6.58 -35.49 -10.85
C PRO A 274 5.34 -35.07 -11.64
N GLU A 275 5.23 -33.77 -11.99
CA GLU A 275 4.12 -33.24 -12.78
C GLU A 275 4.04 -33.77 -14.21
N ASP A 276 5.17 -34.17 -14.81
CA ASP A 276 5.22 -34.69 -16.20
C ASP A 276 4.56 -36.10 -16.31
N PHE A 277 4.54 -36.86 -15.20
CA PHE A 277 3.90 -38.19 -15.15
C PHE A 277 2.36 -38.08 -15.13
N VAL A 278 1.80 -37.05 -14.53
CA VAL A 278 0.35 -36.84 -14.46
C VAL A 278 -0.24 -36.58 -15.84
N GLY A 279 0.50 -35.90 -16.72
CA GLY A 279 0.09 -35.65 -18.10
C GLY A 279 0.25 -36.89 -19.05
N ALA A 280 1.16 -37.80 -18.73
CA ALA A 280 1.46 -38.93 -19.59
C ALA A 280 0.54 -40.17 -19.38
N VAL A 281 -0.16 -40.25 -18.23
CA VAL A 281 -1.05 -41.36 -17.85
C VAL A 281 -2.53 -41.05 -18.11
N GLY A 282 -2.87 -39.80 -18.45
CA GLY A 282 -4.24 -39.31 -18.69
C GLY A 282 -4.62 -39.11 -20.16
N GLY A 283 -3.81 -39.61 -21.13
CA GLY A 283 -4.05 -39.53 -22.56
C GLY A 283 -4.39 -40.87 -23.19
#